data_b5b5f8a531c20724aadcf34f0df166ac
#
_entry.id   b5b5f8a531c20724aadcf34f0df166ac
#
_cell.length_a   1.000
_cell.length_b   1.000
_cell.length_c   1.000
_cell.angle_alpha   90.00
_cell.angle_beta   90.00
_cell.angle_gamma   90.00
#
_symmetry.space_group_name_H-M   'P 1'
#
loop_
_entity.id
_entity.type
_entity.pdbx_description
1 polymer ?
#
loop_
_entity_poly.entity_id
_entity_poly.type
_entity_poly.pdbx_seq_one_letter_code
_entity_poly.pdbx_strand_id
1 'polypeptide(L)'
;MNPFLRLPLAAALLGACLSLTGCQTAPSAAPPAGPATAAPGIRNTAATPIDRAVEDRILALDPDAVTGRDVRETLQHGPVPRIMLLHGGVYGVHLLMESFAEFLAAMGYPIERIRDAGDGELSYSPYASAATQAGILAWYYEKEGVRAMLVGHSQGGIQTVKILHELAGSYGDHLHVVNPVTGRDEERTTIVDPLTGRERPVVGLSVAYASVVGTGGWSLALPFHWSVIPHARTIPDSVDEFTSYRIGLDLFAWDVPGLESWKTFTPNGKASIRNLTLPASYSHVFVPGTAHLAEDPAMRAWIDAFDPRIPANWTPPPELDRASVLWAADVWHSVKKHWTLESQRLIRARREK
;
A
#
# COMPACT_ATOMS: atom_id res chain seq x y z
N MET A 1 38.02 -40.32 14.76
CA MET A 1 37.08 -39.21 14.95
C MET A 1 36.65 -38.78 13.56
N ASN A 2 35.40 -39.08 13.17
CA ASN A 2 34.88 -38.93 11.80
C ASN A 2 34.18 -37.58 11.61
N PRO A 3 34.51 -36.78 10.58
CA PRO A 3 33.86 -35.52 10.29
C PRO A 3 32.83 -35.65 9.14
N PHE A 4 31.83 -36.52 9.28
CA PHE A 4 30.75 -36.64 8.31
C PHE A 4 29.40 -36.77 9.04
N LEU A 5 28.88 -35.65 9.57
CA LEU A 5 27.47 -35.59 9.96
C LEU A 5 26.99 -34.12 10.13
N ARG A 6 27.02 -33.34 9.05
CA ARG A 6 26.31 -32.04 9.01
C ARG A 6 25.95 -31.71 7.57
N LEU A 7 24.91 -32.32 7.04
CA LEU A 7 24.10 -31.80 5.90
C LEU A 7 22.94 -32.78 5.64
N PRO A 8 21.77 -32.57 6.23
CA PRO A 8 20.56 -32.76 5.45
C PRO A 8 19.39 -31.80 5.78
N LEU A 9 19.55 -30.75 6.60
CA LEU A 9 18.38 -29.89 6.92
C LEU A 9 18.07 -28.82 5.88
N ALA A 10 19.06 -28.40 5.09
CA ALA A 10 18.83 -27.37 4.07
C ALA A 10 18.11 -27.85 2.80
N ALA A 11 18.24 -29.15 2.49
CA ALA A 11 17.65 -29.74 1.28
C ALA A 11 16.15 -30.04 1.42
N ALA A 12 15.63 -30.23 2.62
CA ALA A 12 14.23 -30.59 2.86
C ALA A 12 13.28 -29.36 2.75
N LEU A 13 13.77 -28.15 2.97
CA LEU A 13 12.97 -26.92 2.84
C LEU A 13 12.85 -26.42 1.38
N LEU A 14 13.80 -26.75 0.51
CA LEU A 14 13.72 -26.42 -0.92
C LEU A 14 12.72 -27.33 -1.67
N GLY A 15 12.51 -28.54 -1.21
CA GLY A 15 11.59 -29.49 -1.86
C GLY A 15 10.11 -29.14 -1.70
N ALA A 16 9.72 -28.45 -0.63
CA ALA A 16 8.33 -28.10 -0.37
C ALA A 16 7.84 -26.89 -1.19
N CYS A 17 8.73 -26.04 -1.68
CA CYS A 17 8.38 -24.89 -2.52
C CYS A 17 8.26 -25.20 -4.02
N LEU A 18 8.81 -26.32 -4.48
CA LEU A 18 8.85 -26.67 -5.91
C LEU A 18 7.68 -27.55 -6.38
N SER A 19 6.87 -28.07 -5.47
CA SER A 19 5.73 -28.95 -5.82
C SER A 19 4.39 -28.22 -6.02
N LEU A 20 4.36 -26.88 -6.02
CA LEU A 20 3.14 -26.07 -6.28
C LEU A 20 3.11 -25.44 -7.68
N THR A 21 3.96 -25.88 -8.61
CA THR A 21 3.84 -25.53 -10.03
C THR A 21 2.88 -26.50 -10.73
N GLY A 22 1.59 -26.34 -10.47
CA GLY A 22 0.54 -27.14 -11.08
C GLY A 22 -0.62 -26.25 -11.55
N CYS A 23 -0.78 -26.19 -12.88
CA CYS A 23 -1.88 -25.59 -13.64
C CYS A 23 -1.76 -24.09 -13.96
N GLN A 24 -0.95 -23.78 -14.95
CA GLN A 24 -1.26 -22.67 -15.85
C GLN A 24 -2.40 -23.12 -16.76
N THR A 25 -3.61 -22.68 -16.47
CA THR A 25 -4.68 -22.71 -17.46
C THR A 25 -4.40 -21.62 -18.49
N ALA A 26 -4.39 -22.01 -19.77
CA ALA A 26 -4.28 -21.08 -20.89
C ALA A 26 -5.34 -19.96 -20.79
N PRO A 27 -5.03 -18.73 -21.21
CA PRO A 27 -6.00 -17.65 -21.16
C PRO A 27 -7.21 -18.02 -22.03
N SER A 28 -8.36 -18.16 -21.38
CA SER A 28 -9.65 -18.27 -22.08
C SER A 28 -9.90 -16.93 -22.77
N ALA A 29 -10.24 -16.97 -24.05
CA ALA A 29 -10.61 -15.77 -24.81
C ALA A 29 -11.80 -15.09 -24.12
N ALA A 30 -11.65 -13.82 -23.78
CA ALA A 30 -12.70 -13.02 -23.18
C ALA A 30 -13.90 -12.89 -24.14
N PRO A 31 -15.14 -12.96 -23.64
CA PRO A 31 -16.31 -12.67 -24.45
C PRO A 31 -16.33 -11.21 -24.90
N PRO A 32 -16.97 -10.87 -26.05
CA PRO A 32 -17.02 -9.52 -26.57
C PRO A 32 -17.68 -8.56 -25.54
N ALA A 33 -17.04 -7.44 -25.29
CA ALA A 33 -17.49 -6.42 -24.37
C ALA A 33 -18.85 -5.85 -24.80
N GLY A 34 -19.87 -6.04 -23.96
CA GLY A 34 -21.08 -5.25 -24.00
C GLY A 34 -20.81 -3.76 -23.65
N PRO A 35 -21.76 -2.83 -23.89
CA PRO A 35 -21.56 -1.43 -23.60
C PRO A 35 -21.18 -1.24 -22.14
N ALA A 36 -20.05 -0.55 -21.91
CA ALA A 36 -19.48 -0.33 -20.60
C ALA A 36 -20.44 0.48 -19.71
N THR A 37 -21.17 -0.21 -18.87
CA THR A 37 -21.76 0.41 -17.68
C THR A 37 -20.61 0.88 -16.79
N ALA A 38 -20.60 2.15 -16.40
CA ALA A 38 -19.59 2.70 -15.51
C ALA A 38 -19.44 1.80 -14.30
N ALA A 39 -18.22 1.27 -14.05
CA ALA A 39 -17.95 0.40 -12.93
C ALA A 39 -18.32 1.11 -11.62
N PRO A 40 -19.00 0.43 -10.68
CA PRO A 40 -19.37 1.02 -9.41
C PRO A 40 -18.09 1.47 -8.67
N GLY A 41 -18.05 2.73 -8.24
CA GLY A 41 -16.95 3.29 -7.44
C GLY A 41 -16.01 4.26 -8.15
N ILE A 42 -16.03 4.39 -9.48
CA ILE A 42 -15.26 5.41 -10.17
C ILE A 42 -16.12 6.69 -10.26
N ARG A 43 -15.89 7.60 -9.33
CA ARG A 43 -16.44 8.95 -9.42
C ARG A 43 -15.35 9.86 -9.97
N ASN A 44 -15.70 10.72 -10.92
CA ASN A 44 -14.82 11.85 -11.28
C ASN A 44 -14.84 12.85 -10.11
N THR A 45 -14.19 12.46 -9.00
CA THR A 45 -14.17 13.27 -7.77
C THR A 45 -13.45 14.59 -7.99
N ALA A 46 -12.56 14.66 -8.98
CA ALA A 46 -11.93 15.94 -9.36
C ALA A 46 -12.95 16.99 -9.81
N ALA A 47 -14.06 16.58 -10.39
CA ALA A 47 -15.13 17.48 -10.89
C ALA A 47 -16.39 17.51 -10.01
N THR A 48 -16.54 16.59 -9.04
CA THR A 48 -17.75 16.53 -8.20
C THR A 48 -17.72 17.64 -7.16
N PRO A 49 -18.76 18.52 -7.10
CA PRO A 49 -18.88 19.54 -6.06
C PRO A 49 -18.96 18.88 -4.68
N ILE A 50 -18.31 19.47 -3.71
CA ILE A 50 -18.38 19.10 -2.30
C ILE A 50 -19.12 20.23 -1.58
N ASP A 51 -19.92 19.90 -0.58
CA ASP A 51 -20.55 20.88 0.28
C ASP A 51 -19.50 21.81 0.92
N ARG A 52 -19.70 23.12 0.83
CA ARG A 52 -18.74 24.12 1.34
C ARG A 52 -18.45 23.95 2.83
N ALA A 53 -19.46 23.57 3.62
CA ALA A 53 -19.28 23.33 5.04
C ALA A 53 -18.43 22.07 5.32
N VAL A 54 -18.51 21.05 4.46
CA VAL A 54 -17.63 19.88 4.52
C VAL A 54 -16.19 20.27 4.18
N GLU A 55 -16.01 21.05 3.11
CA GLU A 55 -14.68 21.55 2.74
C GLU A 55 -14.04 22.36 3.87
N ASP A 56 -14.80 23.28 4.49
CA ASP A 56 -14.28 24.11 5.60
C ASP A 56 -13.89 23.26 6.80
N ARG A 57 -14.68 22.23 7.14
CA ARG A 57 -14.31 21.27 8.20
C ARG A 57 -13.04 20.49 7.86
N ILE A 58 -12.92 20.00 6.62
CA ILE A 58 -11.70 19.28 6.20
C ILE A 58 -10.47 20.19 6.27
N LEU A 59 -10.59 21.43 5.82
CA LEU A 59 -9.47 22.38 5.87
C LEU A 59 -9.04 22.76 7.29
N ALA A 60 -9.95 22.63 8.27
CA ALA A 60 -9.67 22.90 9.67
C ALA A 60 -9.06 21.72 10.43
N LEU A 61 -9.04 20.50 9.86
CA LEU A 61 -8.44 19.34 10.51
C LEU A 61 -6.92 19.49 10.63
N ASP A 62 -6.39 19.11 11.79
CA ASP A 62 -4.95 18.85 11.95
C ASP A 62 -4.64 17.43 11.44
N PRO A 63 -3.84 17.27 10.36
CA PRO A 63 -3.53 15.96 9.81
C PRO A 63 -2.87 14.99 10.80
N ASP A 64 -2.13 15.51 11.76
CA ASP A 64 -1.44 14.70 12.77
C ASP A 64 -2.30 14.35 14.00
N ALA A 65 -3.56 14.83 14.07
CA ALA A 65 -4.45 14.63 15.21
C ALA A 65 -5.87 14.18 14.80
N VAL A 66 -6.01 13.57 13.63
CA VAL A 66 -7.30 13.09 13.10
C VAL A 66 -7.85 11.94 13.94
N THR A 67 -9.07 12.11 14.43
CA THR A 67 -9.80 11.09 15.20
C THR A 67 -10.72 10.25 14.29
N GLY A 68 -11.17 9.08 14.78
CA GLY A 68 -12.20 8.31 14.06
C GLY A 68 -13.54 9.03 13.97
N ARG A 69 -13.81 9.98 14.83
CA ARG A 69 -14.95 10.88 14.69
C ARG A 69 -14.81 11.77 13.47
N ASP A 70 -13.63 12.37 13.28
CA ASP A 70 -13.33 13.20 12.10
C ASP A 70 -13.42 12.40 10.80
N VAL A 71 -12.99 11.13 10.84
CA VAL A 71 -13.17 10.20 9.72
C VAL A 71 -14.65 10.09 9.37
N ARG A 72 -15.50 9.71 10.31
CA ARG A 72 -16.93 9.43 10.07
C ARG A 72 -17.75 10.67 9.77
N GLU A 73 -17.51 11.79 10.47
CA GLU A 73 -18.34 13.00 10.36
C GLU A 73 -17.83 14.00 9.33
N THR A 74 -16.58 13.83 8.85
CA THR A 74 -15.96 14.84 7.98
C THR A 74 -15.30 14.22 6.74
N LEU A 75 -14.28 13.37 6.92
CA LEU A 75 -13.47 12.88 5.79
C LEU A 75 -14.25 11.99 4.83
N GLN A 76 -15.15 11.13 5.31
CA GLN A 76 -15.99 10.27 4.46
C GLN A 76 -16.88 11.06 3.49
N HIS A 77 -17.15 12.33 3.77
CA HIS A 77 -17.99 13.21 2.95
C HIS A 77 -17.17 14.04 1.97
N GLY A 78 -15.86 13.92 1.98
CA GLY A 78 -14.91 14.63 1.12
C GLY A 78 -14.24 13.76 0.06
N PRO A 79 -13.14 14.26 -0.51
CA PRO A 79 -12.29 13.46 -1.40
C PRO A 79 -11.61 12.33 -0.61
N VAL A 80 -11.62 11.14 -1.17
CA VAL A 80 -11.00 9.97 -0.53
C VAL A 80 -9.91 9.42 -1.45
N PRO A 81 -8.63 9.40 -1.05
CA PRO A 81 -7.57 8.72 -1.77
C PRO A 81 -7.90 7.23 -2.01
N ARG A 82 -7.29 6.61 -2.98
CA ARG A 82 -7.29 5.14 -3.08
C ARG A 82 -6.17 4.53 -2.27
N ILE A 83 -6.40 3.35 -1.72
CA ILE A 83 -5.36 2.52 -1.14
C ILE A 83 -5.19 1.29 -2.03
N MET A 84 -4.01 1.13 -2.63
CA MET A 84 -3.63 -0.08 -3.34
C MET A 84 -2.91 -0.99 -2.34
N LEU A 85 -3.55 -2.09 -1.96
CA LEU A 85 -2.97 -3.13 -1.11
C LEU A 85 -2.25 -4.17 -1.97
N LEU A 86 -1.02 -4.53 -1.64
CA LEU A 86 -0.21 -5.49 -2.39
C LEU A 86 0.13 -6.68 -1.49
N HIS A 87 -0.43 -7.85 -1.81
CA HIS A 87 -0.27 -9.04 -0.97
C HIS A 87 1.10 -9.73 -1.13
N GLY A 88 1.42 -10.65 -0.24
CA GLY A 88 2.61 -11.51 -0.34
C GLY A 88 2.49 -12.56 -1.43
N GLY A 89 3.61 -13.24 -1.73
CA GLY A 89 3.71 -14.16 -2.87
C GLY A 89 3.01 -15.52 -2.72
N VAL A 90 2.34 -15.79 -1.60
CA VAL A 90 1.64 -17.06 -1.33
C VAL A 90 0.14 -16.82 -1.23
N TYR A 91 -0.68 -17.66 -1.86
CA TYR A 91 -2.14 -17.48 -1.95
C TYR A 91 -2.82 -17.25 -0.59
N GLY A 92 -2.46 -18.00 0.46
CA GLY A 92 -3.05 -17.78 1.78
C GLY A 92 -2.81 -16.38 2.37
N VAL A 93 -1.76 -15.68 1.91
CA VAL A 93 -1.45 -14.30 2.34
C VAL A 93 -2.32 -13.26 1.61
N HIS A 94 -2.87 -13.58 0.45
CA HIS A 94 -3.90 -12.78 -0.21
C HIS A 94 -5.09 -12.56 0.72
N LEU A 95 -5.66 -13.63 1.29
CA LEU A 95 -6.79 -13.55 2.23
C LEU A 95 -6.46 -12.73 3.49
N LEU A 96 -5.20 -12.75 3.94
CA LEU A 96 -4.79 -11.94 5.08
C LEU A 96 -4.69 -10.44 4.72
N MET A 97 -4.32 -10.11 3.48
CA MET A 97 -4.36 -8.72 3.03
C MET A 97 -5.80 -8.22 2.83
N GLU A 98 -6.72 -9.09 2.45
CA GLU A 98 -8.16 -8.77 2.46
C GLU A 98 -8.67 -8.50 3.88
N SER A 99 -8.22 -9.28 4.88
CA SER A 99 -8.50 -9.00 6.29
C SER A 99 -8.02 -7.62 6.72
N PHE A 100 -6.90 -7.13 6.17
CA PHE A 100 -6.48 -5.74 6.40
C PHE A 100 -7.39 -4.72 5.72
N ALA A 101 -7.89 -5.00 4.52
CA ALA A 101 -8.88 -4.15 3.86
C ALA A 101 -10.18 -4.06 4.67
N GLU A 102 -10.65 -5.19 5.22
CA GLU A 102 -11.81 -5.26 6.11
C GLU A 102 -11.58 -4.46 7.41
N PHE A 103 -10.38 -4.55 7.98
CA PHE A 103 -9.99 -3.72 9.13
C PHE A 103 -10.12 -2.23 8.80
N LEU A 104 -9.53 -1.77 7.69
CA LEU A 104 -9.62 -0.37 7.27
C LEU A 104 -11.07 0.07 7.07
N ALA A 105 -11.90 -0.78 6.47
CA ALA A 105 -13.33 -0.51 6.28
C ALA A 105 -14.07 -0.40 7.62
N ALA A 106 -13.81 -1.29 8.57
CA ALA A 106 -14.38 -1.26 9.91
C ALA A 106 -13.92 -0.04 10.72
N MET A 107 -12.71 0.49 10.45
CA MET A 107 -12.23 1.75 11.01
C MET A 107 -12.85 2.99 10.34
N GLY A 108 -13.58 2.81 9.24
CA GLY A 108 -14.32 3.86 8.55
C GLY A 108 -13.75 4.28 7.19
N TYR A 109 -12.78 3.56 6.64
CA TYR A 109 -12.31 3.83 5.27
C TYR A 109 -13.29 3.26 4.25
N PRO A 110 -13.72 4.00 3.21
CA PRO A 110 -14.64 3.48 2.20
C PRO A 110 -14.01 2.32 1.42
N ILE A 111 -14.61 1.12 1.51
CA ILE A 111 -14.08 -0.11 0.92
C ILE A 111 -13.93 -0.03 -0.60
N GLU A 112 -14.76 0.77 -1.28
CA GLU A 112 -14.71 1.01 -2.72
C GLU A 112 -13.43 1.74 -3.15
N ARG A 113 -12.73 2.37 -2.19
CA ARG A 113 -11.45 3.05 -2.41
C ARG A 113 -10.24 2.13 -2.26
N ILE A 114 -10.49 0.91 -1.78
CA ILE A 114 -9.49 -0.16 -1.69
C ILE A 114 -9.66 -1.13 -2.86
N ARG A 115 -10.91 -1.38 -3.25
CA ARG A 115 -11.29 -2.36 -4.28
C ARG A 115 -10.71 -2.00 -5.65
N ASP A 116 -10.11 -3.00 -6.32
CA ASP A 116 -9.75 -2.90 -7.73
C ASP A 116 -11.01 -2.69 -8.59
N ALA A 117 -10.95 -1.77 -9.52
CA ALA A 117 -12.08 -1.46 -10.38
C ALA A 117 -12.28 -2.47 -11.52
N GLY A 118 -11.30 -3.30 -11.82
CA GLY A 118 -11.34 -4.30 -12.89
C GLY A 118 -11.97 -5.62 -12.44
N ASP A 119 -11.41 -6.25 -11.41
CA ASP A 119 -11.83 -7.57 -10.96
C ASP A 119 -12.60 -7.54 -9.63
N GLY A 120 -12.58 -6.41 -8.92
CA GLY A 120 -13.28 -6.24 -7.65
C GLY A 120 -12.53 -6.75 -6.43
N GLU A 121 -11.31 -7.26 -6.59
CA GLU A 121 -10.47 -7.75 -5.50
C GLU A 121 -10.04 -6.64 -4.55
N LEU A 122 -9.74 -7.00 -3.30
CA LEU A 122 -9.31 -6.05 -2.27
C LEU A 122 -7.78 -5.92 -2.18
N SER A 123 -7.04 -6.71 -2.95
CA SER A 123 -5.58 -6.59 -3.01
C SER A 123 -5.03 -6.95 -4.38
N TYR A 124 -3.90 -6.34 -4.72
CA TYR A 124 -3.22 -6.50 -5.99
C TYR A 124 -2.12 -7.55 -5.92
N SER A 125 -1.97 -8.31 -7.00
CA SER A 125 -0.94 -9.35 -7.10
C SER A 125 0.48 -8.75 -7.20
N PRO A 126 1.46 -9.25 -6.42
CA PRO A 126 2.86 -8.86 -6.56
C PRO A 126 3.52 -9.43 -7.83
N TYR A 127 2.83 -10.30 -8.55
CA TYR A 127 3.29 -10.87 -9.82
C TYR A 127 2.90 -10.03 -11.05
N ALA A 128 2.02 -9.05 -10.86
CA ALA A 128 1.69 -8.09 -11.92
C ALA A 128 2.87 -7.16 -12.22
N SER A 129 2.88 -6.55 -13.40
CA SER A 129 3.90 -5.57 -13.75
C SER A 129 3.81 -4.32 -12.85
N ALA A 130 4.93 -3.90 -12.28
CA ALA A 130 4.99 -2.65 -11.51
C ALA A 130 4.66 -1.43 -12.37
N ALA A 131 5.09 -1.43 -13.64
CA ALA A 131 4.75 -0.38 -14.59
C ALA A 131 3.24 -0.32 -14.85
N THR A 132 2.56 -1.49 -14.98
CA THR A 132 1.10 -1.54 -15.11
C THR A 132 0.41 -0.95 -13.88
N GLN A 133 0.85 -1.33 -12.68
CA GLN A 133 0.28 -0.81 -11.43
C GLN A 133 0.54 0.69 -11.25
N ALA A 134 1.71 1.18 -11.62
CA ALA A 134 2.02 2.61 -11.64
C ALA A 134 1.16 3.37 -12.67
N GLY A 135 0.91 2.78 -13.84
CA GLY A 135 0.00 3.32 -14.86
C GLY A 135 -1.45 3.39 -14.39
N ILE A 136 -1.92 2.43 -13.60
CA ILE A 136 -3.23 2.44 -12.94
C ILE A 136 -3.31 3.60 -11.93
N LEU A 137 -2.27 3.83 -11.13
CA LEU A 137 -2.22 4.96 -10.20
C LEU A 137 -2.30 6.31 -10.93
N ALA A 138 -1.64 6.43 -12.09
CA ALA A 138 -1.70 7.62 -12.92
C ALA A 138 -3.12 7.87 -13.46
N TRP A 139 -3.80 6.81 -13.90
CA TRP A 139 -5.19 6.89 -14.36
C TRP A 139 -6.12 7.35 -13.24
N TYR A 140 -6.00 6.79 -12.04
CA TYR A 140 -6.80 7.22 -10.89
C TYR A 140 -6.53 8.67 -10.52
N TYR A 141 -5.26 9.09 -10.47
CA TYR A 141 -4.92 10.48 -10.16
C TYR A 141 -5.53 11.46 -11.15
N GLU A 142 -5.47 11.17 -12.46
CA GLU A 142 -6.07 12.01 -13.51
C GLU A 142 -7.59 12.17 -13.32
N LYS A 143 -8.29 11.11 -12.89
CA LYS A 143 -9.76 11.14 -12.69
C LYS A 143 -10.18 11.69 -11.34
N GLU A 144 -9.40 11.49 -10.31
CA GLU A 144 -9.81 11.73 -8.93
C GLU A 144 -9.15 12.96 -8.30
N GLY A 145 -7.99 13.38 -8.76
CA GLY A 145 -7.26 14.57 -8.28
C GLY A 145 -6.59 14.38 -6.92
N VAL A 146 -6.73 13.21 -6.29
CA VAL A 146 -6.06 12.82 -5.04
C VAL A 146 -5.04 11.73 -5.31
N ARG A 147 -3.88 11.83 -4.66
CA ARG A 147 -2.83 10.84 -4.81
C ARG A 147 -3.16 9.60 -3.98
N ALA A 148 -2.88 8.45 -4.54
CA ALA A 148 -3.11 7.17 -3.86
C ALA A 148 -2.13 6.93 -2.70
N MET A 149 -2.45 5.91 -1.90
CA MET A 149 -1.57 5.32 -0.88
C MET A 149 -1.29 3.85 -1.23
N LEU A 150 -0.13 3.34 -0.83
CA LEU A 150 0.28 1.95 -1.06
C LEU A 150 0.53 1.24 0.26
N VAL A 151 0.08 0.00 0.41
CA VAL A 151 0.46 -0.86 1.53
C VAL A 151 0.85 -2.24 1.00
N GLY A 152 2.12 -2.61 1.19
CA GLY A 152 2.68 -3.87 0.70
C GLY A 152 3.15 -4.80 1.81
N HIS A 153 2.83 -6.08 1.68
CA HIS A 153 3.31 -7.12 2.59
C HIS A 153 4.26 -8.07 1.84
N SER A 154 5.39 -8.41 2.47
CA SER A 154 6.33 -9.41 1.96
C SER A 154 6.78 -9.09 0.52
N GLN A 155 6.47 -9.94 -0.47
CA GLN A 155 6.71 -9.71 -1.89
C GLN A 155 5.97 -8.47 -2.42
N GLY A 156 4.74 -8.20 -1.92
CA GLY A 156 4.01 -6.97 -2.21
C GLY A 156 4.74 -5.71 -1.73
N GLY A 157 5.56 -5.82 -0.68
CA GLY A 157 6.45 -4.73 -0.26
C GLY A 157 7.56 -4.45 -1.27
N ILE A 158 8.16 -5.49 -1.88
CA ILE A 158 9.12 -5.32 -3.00
C ILE A 158 8.41 -4.65 -4.20
N GLN A 159 7.20 -5.10 -4.50
CA GLN A 159 6.40 -4.54 -5.57
C GLN A 159 6.07 -3.06 -5.33
N THR A 160 5.75 -2.68 -4.07
CA THR A 160 5.57 -1.28 -3.69
C THR A 160 6.81 -0.44 -4.02
N VAL A 161 8.00 -0.90 -3.64
CA VAL A 161 9.26 -0.20 -3.94
C VAL A 161 9.47 -0.07 -5.45
N LYS A 162 9.18 -1.14 -6.23
CA LYS A 162 9.25 -1.08 -7.71
C LYS A 162 8.31 -0.03 -8.28
N ILE A 163 7.05 0.02 -7.83
CA ILE A 163 6.07 1.02 -8.28
C ILE A 163 6.58 2.45 -8.02
N LEU A 164 7.16 2.70 -6.84
CA LEU A 164 7.74 4.01 -6.55
C LEU A 164 8.89 4.36 -7.50
N HIS A 165 9.73 3.39 -7.84
CA HIS A 165 10.82 3.60 -8.79
C HIS A 165 10.34 3.73 -10.25
N GLU A 166 9.26 3.06 -10.65
CA GLU A 166 8.60 3.31 -11.95
C GLU A 166 8.09 4.75 -12.04
N LEU A 167 7.37 5.22 -11.03
CA LEU A 167 6.87 6.60 -10.98
C LEU A 167 8.00 7.63 -10.97
N ALA A 168 9.14 7.31 -10.39
CA ALA A 168 10.34 8.16 -10.38
C ALA A 168 11.15 8.13 -11.68
N GLY A 169 10.81 7.24 -12.63
CA GLY A 169 11.57 7.08 -13.88
C GLY A 169 12.89 6.32 -13.74
N SER A 170 13.08 5.56 -12.64
CA SER A 170 14.34 4.79 -12.43
C SER A 170 14.55 3.68 -13.47
N TYR A 171 13.50 3.26 -14.16
CA TYR A 171 13.53 2.23 -15.19
C TYR A 171 13.28 2.78 -16.61
N GLY A 172 13.17 4.09 -16.75
CA GLY A 172 12.94 4.79 -18.02
C GLY A 172 11.83 5.84 -17.91
N ASP A 173 11.58 6.53 -19.01
CA ASP A 173 10.62 7.66 -19.09
C ASP A 173 9.29 7.31 -19.79
N HIS A 174 9.14 6.05 -20.24
CA HIS A 174 7.98 5.57 -20.99
C HIS A 174 7.01 4.77 -20.11
N LEU A 175 6.44 5.43 -19.09
CA LEU A 175 5.44 4.82 -18.23
C LEU A 175 4.04 5.12 -18.77
N HIS A 176 3.35 4.09 -19.26
CA HIS A 176 2.03 4.24 -19.86
C HIS A 176 0.91 4.32 -18.81
N VAL A 177 -0.14 5.05 -19.15
CA VAL A 177 -1.39 5.05 -18.41
C VAL A 177 -2.16 3.76 -18.69
N VAL A 178 -2.62 3.10 -17.63
CA VAL A 178 -3.39 1.86 -17.74
C VAL A 178 -4.78 2.07 -17.12
N ASN A 179 -5.81 1.76 -17.92
CA ASN A 179 -7.20 1.83 -17.46
C ASN A 179 -7.51 0.64 -16.54
N PRO A 180 -7.79 0.86 -15.23
CA PRO A 180 -8.02 -0.23 -14.29
C PRO A 180 -9.27 -1.05 -14.57
N VAL A 181 -10.30 -0.45 -15.21
CA VAL A 181 -11.57 -1.13 -15.49
C VAL A 181 -11.43 -2.17 -16.60
N THR A 182 -10.61 -1.85 -17.60
CA THR A 182 -10.44 -2.70 -18.78
C THR A 182 -9.13 -3.48 -18.78
N GLY A 183 -8.21 -3.15 -17.86
CA GLY A 183 -6.84 -3.67 -17.84
C GLY A 183 -5.99 -3.25 -19.04
N ARG A 184 -6.46 -2.31 -19.89
CA ARG A 184 -5.79 -1.93 -21.15
C ARG A 184 -4.82 -0.78 -20.94
N ASP A 185 -3.67 -0.88 -21.57
CA ASP A 185 -2.75 0.22 -21.82
C ASP A 185 -3.44 1.25 -22.75
N GLU A 186 -3.43 2.52 -22.37
CA GLU A 186 -3.99 3.62 -23.16
C GLU A 186 -2.98 4.19 -24.18
N GLU A 187 -1.79 3.58 -24.33
CA GLU A 187 -0.73 3.96 -25.26
C GLU A 187 -0.28 5.43 -25.14
N ARG A 188 -0.47 6.03 -23.97
CA ARG A 188 -0.03 7.39 -23.64
C ARG A 188 0.82 7.40 -22.37
N THR A 189 1.83 8.26 -22.36
CA THR A 189 2.77 8.45 -21.24
C THR A 189 2.51 9.75 -20.50
N THR A 190 1.41 10.44 -20.82
CA THR A 190 1.01 11.71 -20.21
C THR A 190 -0.41 11.64 -19.67
N ILE A 191 -0.69 12.49 -18.68
CA ILE A 191 -2.02 12.74 -18.11
C ILE A 191 -2.32 14.22 -18.14
N VAL A 192 -3.62 14.57 -18.09
CA VAL A 192 -4.05 15.92 -17.76
C VAL A 192 -4.12 16.06 -16.25
N ASP A 193 -3.21 16.84 -15.66
CA ASP A 193 -3.19 17.07 -14.22
C ASP A 193 -4.50 17.76 -13.77
N PRO A 194 -5.30 17.12 -12.92
CA PRO A 194 -6.64 17.64 -12.55
C PRO A 194 -6.57 18.92 -11.70
N LEU A 195 -5.42 19.23 -11.11
CA LEU A 195 -5.25 20.44 -10.31
C LEU A 195 -4.91 21.65 -11.19
N THR A 196 -4.10 21.46 -12.23
CA THR A 196 -3.61 22.55 -13.08
C THR A 196 -4.31 22.62 -14.43
N GLY A 197 -4.95 21.53 -14.87
CA GLY A 197 -5.51 21.37 -16.21
C GLY A 197 -4.44 21.26 -17.31
N ARG A 198 -3.17 21.09 -16.95
CA ARG A 198 -2.06 20.99 -17.90
C ARG A 198 -1.67 19.54 -18.11
N GLU A 199 -1.23 19.23 -19.31
CA GLU A 199 -0.62 17.94 -19.61
C GLU A 199 0.73 17.82 -18.90
N ARG A 200 1.01 16.63 -18.36
CA ARG A 200 2.28 16.27 -17.74
C ARG A 200 2.61 14.79 -17.93
N PRO A 201 3.90 14.40 -17.87
CA PRO A 201 4.30 12.99 -17.90
C PRO A 201 3.72 12.21 -16.70
N VAL A 202 3.51 10.90 -16.88
CA VAL A 202 3.23 9.95 -15.80
C VAL A 202 4.44 9.83 -14.88
N VAL A 203 5.64 9.72 -15.47
CA VAL A 203 6.90 9.81 -14.71
C VAL A 203 6.98 11.17 -14.02
N GLY A 204 7.34 11.14 -12.74
CA GLY A 204 7.31 12.31 -11.85
C GLY A 204 5.98 12.48 -11.09
N LEU A 205 5.02 11.56 -11.24
CA LEU A 205 3.90 11.46 -10.29
C LEU A 205 4.37 10.90 -8.95
N SER A 206 3.63 11.22 -7.89
CA SER A 206 3.89 10.68 -6.57
C SER A 206 2.63 10.13 -5.92
N VAL A 207 2.81 9.20 -4.99
CA VAL A 207 1.77 8.76 -4.06
C VAL A 207 1.89 9.52 -2.74
N ALA A 208 0.82 9.63 -1.98
CA ALA A 208 0.83 10.39 -0.73
C ALA A 208 1.55 9.64 0.39
N TYR A 209 1.36 8.33 0.45
CA TYR A 209 1.92 7.47 1.48
C TYR A 209 2.22 6.08 0.93
N ALA A 210 3.29 5.46 1.41
CA ALA A 210 3.54 4.05 1.17
C ALA A 210 4.01 3.36 2.46
N SER A 211 3.56 2.13 2.65
CA SER A 211 3.92 1.30 3.80
C SER A 211 4.30 -0.10 3.35
N VAL A 212 5.34 -0.66 3.97
CA VAL A 212 5.75 -2.04 3.68
C VAL A 212 6.06 -2.79 4.97
N VAL A 213 5.68 -4.06 5.04
CA VAL A 213 5.97 -4.93 6.18
C VAL A 213 6.55 -6.27 5.74
N GLY A 214 7.58 -6.74 6.42
CA GLY A 214 8.27 -8.01 6.13
C GLY A 214 8.90 -8.06 4.73
N THR A 215 9.39 -6.94 4.22
CA THR A 215 9.83 -6.77 2.84
C THR A 215 11.22 -7.33 2.58
N GLY A 216 11.38 -8.09 1.51
CA GLY A 216 12.69 -8.59 1.06
C GLY A 216 12.82 -10.11 1.18
N GLY A 217 14.00 -10.57 1.62
CA GLY A 217 14.26 -11.99 1.83
C GLY A 217 14.21 -12.81 0.53
N TRP A 218 13.55 -13.95 0.58
CA TRP A 218 13.45 -14.88 -0.54
C TRP A 218 12.80 -14.29 -1.80
N SER A 219 11.95 -13.27 -1.66
CA SER A 219 11.34 -12.60 -2.81
C SER A 219 12.35 -11.99 -3.77
N LEU A 220 13.50 -11.51 -3.28
CA LEU A 220 14.58 -10.95 -4.12
C LEU A 220 15.33 -12.01 -4.94
N ALA A 221 15.22 -13.30 -4.59
CA ALA A 221 15.78 -14.37 -5.39
C ALA A 221 14.99 -14.63 -6.69
N LEU A 222 13.76 -14.12 -6.80
CA LEU A 222 12.92 -14.33 -7.98
C LEU A 222 13.34 -13.41 -9.13
N PRO A 223 13.55 -13.93 -10.36
CA PRO A 223 14.10 -13.17 -11.48
C PRO A 223 13.34 -11.88 -11.83
N PHE A 224 12.01 -11.89 -11.71
CA PHE A 224 11.18 -10.71 -12.01
C PHE A 224 11.32 -9.57 -10.99
N HIS A 225 12.03 -9.81 -9.87
CA HIS A 225 12.41 -8.75 -8.92
C HIS A 225 13.85 -8.26 -9.08
N TRP A 226 14.67 -8.84 -9.95
CA TRP A 226 16.08 -8.47 -10.06
C TRP A 226 16.29 -7.00 -10.49
N SER A 227 15.38 -6.42 -11.25
CA SER A 227 15.46 -5.01 -11.63
C SER A 227 15.42 -4.05 -10.43
N VAL A 228 14.82 -4.46 -9.30
CA VAL A 228 14.76 -3.61 -8.10
C VAL A 228 16.04 -3.69 -7.26
N ILE A 229 16.90 -4.71 -7.43
CA ILE A 229 18.06 -4.94 -6.56
C ILE A 229 18.94 -3.68 -6.41
N PRO A 230 19.29 -2.94 -7.49
CA PRO A 230 20.09 -1.71 -7.36
C PRO A 230 19.40 -0.61 -6.55
N HIS A 231 18.08 -0.68 -6.42
CA HIS A 231 17.22 0.32 -5.80
C HIS A 231 16.51 -0.20 -4.54
N ALA A 232 16.74 -1.45 -4.15
CA ALA A 232 15.92 -2.17 -3.16
C ALA A 232 15.88 -1.52 -1.77
N ARG A 233 16.75 -0.57 -1.47
CA ARG A 233 16.84 0.13 -0.17
C ARG A 233 16.78 1.64 -0.28
N THR A 234 16.50 2.16 -1.47
CA THR A 234 16.34 3.61 -1.70
C THR A 234 14.90 3.92 -2.04
N ILE A 235 14.38 5.02 -1.49
CA ILE A 235 13.02 5.49 -1.74
C ILE A 235 13.11 6.84 -2.46
N PRO A 236 12.58 6.93 -3.69
CA PRO A 236 12.60 8.16 -4.47
C PRO A 236 11.51 9.16 -4.01
N ASP A 237 11.56 10.38 -4.57
CA ASP A 237 10.59 11.46 -4.30
C ASP A 237 9.19 11.20 -4.92
N SER A 238 8.93 10.00 -5.41
CA SER A 238 7.60 9.57 -5.83
C SER A 238 6.67 9.17 -4.68
N VAL A 239 7.05 9.48 -3.44
CA VAL A 239 6.23 9.33 -2.24
C VAL A 239 6.58 10.43 -1.24
N ASP A 240 5.57 10.97 -0.52
CA ASP A 240 5.82 11.98 0.51
C ASP A 240 6.32 11.34 1.82
N GLU A 241 5.67 10.26 2.28
CA GLU A 241 6.06 9.50 3.47
C GLU A 241 6.06 7.99 3.19
N PHE A 242 7.14 7.34 3.61
CA PHE A 242 7.32 5.89 3.48
C PHE A 242 7.62 5.28 4.85
N THR A 243 6.86 4.24 5.23
CA THR A 243 7.08 3.51 6.47
C THR A 243 7.44 2.06 6.20
N SER A 244 8.57 1.61 6.72
CA SER A 244 9.01 0.22 6.66
C SER A 244 8.93 -0.43 8.02
N TYR A 245 8.31 -1.61 8.09
CA TYR A 245 8.24 -2.42 9.29
C TYR A 245 9.01 -3.73 9.09
N ARG A 246 10.03 -3.90 9.92
CA ARG A 246 10.69 -5.19 10.12
C ARG A 246 10.01 -5.93 11.26
N ILE A 247 10.00 -7.25 11.22
CA ILE A 247 9.65 -8.08 12.36
C ILE A 247 10.97 -8.49 13.03
N GLY A 248 11.05 -8.39 14.34
CA GLY A 248 12.32 -8.55 15.09
C GLY A 248 13.04 -9.89 14.87
N LEU A 249 12.30 -10.94 14.45
CA LEU A 249 12.86 -12.20 13.95
C LEU A 249 11.98 -12.69 12.79
N ASP A 250 12.46 -12.55 11.56
CA ASP A 250 11.73 -12.93 10.35
C ASP A 250 12.65 -13.62 9.35
N LEU A 251 12.64 -14.95 9.37
CA LEU A 251 13.47 -15.74 8.46
C LEU A 251 12.99 -15.67 7.00
N PHE A 252 11.72 -15.36 6.74
CA PHE A 252 11.20 -15.19 5.39
C PHE A 252 11.69 -13.90 4.75
N ALA A 253 11.75 -12.83 5.53
CA ALA A 253 12.31 -11.56 5.07
C ALA A 253 13.84 -11.46 5.25
N TRP A 254 14.50 -12.46 5.82
CA TRP A 254 15.90 -12.45 6.26
C TRP A 254 16.20 -11.38 7.33
N ASP A 255 15.21 -11.08 8.16
CA ASP A 255 15.42 -10.23 9.32
C ASP A 255 15.95 -11.05 10.48
N VAL A 256 17.25 -10.91 10.71
CA VAL A 256 17.94 -11.54 11.84
C VAL A 256 18.64 -10.45 12.66
N PRO A 257 18.71 -10.59 13.98
CA PRO A 257 19.42 -9.65 14.84
C PRO A 257 20.87 -9.43 14.38
N GLY A 258 21.29 -8.16 14.35
CA GLY A 258 22.64 -7.75 13.94
C GLY A 258 22.80 -7.42 12.44
N LEU A 259 21.76 -7.63 11.62
CA LEU A 259 21.78 -7.27 10.19
C LEU A 259 20.79 -6.12 9.85
N GLU A 260 20.43 -5.33 10.85
CA GLU A 260 19.41 -4.26 10.72
C GLU A 260 19.74 -3.23 9.65
N SER A 261 21.02 -2.87 9.52
CA SER A 261 21.48 -1.88 8.52
C SER A 261 21.21 -2.32 7.08
N TRP A 262 21.16 -3.61 6.82
CA TRP A 262 20.89 -4.16 5.48
C TRP A 262 19.42 -4.04 5.09
N LYS A 263 18.56 -3.73 6.06
CA LYS A 263 17.10 -3.64 5.89
C LYS A 263 16.56 -2.23 6.04
N THR A 264 17.43 -1.28 6.31
CA THR A 264 17.06 0.13 6.47
C THR A 264 16.87 0.78 5.09
N PHE A 265 15.71 1.36 4.88
CA PHE A 265 15.44 2.20 3.72
C PHE A 265 15.97 3.60 3.95
N THR A 266 16.51 4.20 2.89
CA THR A 266 17.05 5.56 2.90
C THR A 266 16.41 6.40 1.79
N PRO A 267 16.19 7.71 1.99
CA PRO A 267 15.64 8.55 0.94
C PRO A 267 16.68 8.77 -0.16
N ASN A 268 16.21 8.81 -1.40
CA ASN A 268 16.97 9.30 -2.54
C ASN A 268 16.45 10.69 -2.95
N GLY A 269 16.26 11.57 -1.96
CA GLY A 269 15.71 12.91 -2.15
C GLY A 269 15.02 13.41 -0.89
N LYS A 270 13.76 13.86 -1.00
CA LYS A 270 12.99 14.55 0.05
C LYS A 270 11.99 13.67 0.79
N ALA A 271 11.76 12.43 0.34
CA ALA A 271 10.80 11.52 0.94
C ALA A 271 11.08 11.35 2.45
N SER A 272 10.04 11.47 3.27
CA SER A 272 10.13 11.18 4.70
C SER A 272 10.10 9.67 4.94
N ILE A 273 11.10 9.13 5.66
CA ILE A 273 11.18 7.67 5.87
C ILE A 273 11.18 7.35 7.36
N ARG A 274 10.32 6.40 7.73
CA ARG A 274 10.31 5.76 9.05
C ARG A 274 10.64 4.27 8.91
N ASN A 275 11.70 3.84 9.59
CA ASN A 275 12.08 2.42 9.69
C ASN A 275 11.78 1.94 11.10
N LEU A 276 10.86 1.01 11.23
CA LEU A 276 10.34 0.52 12.51
C LEU A 276 10.61 -0.98 12.66
N THR A 277 10.69 -1.43 13.91
CA THR A 277 10.82 -2.86 14.23
C THR A 277 9.63 -3.29 15.08
N LEU A 278 8.85 -4.21 14.56
CA LEU A 278 7.75 -4.85 15.26
C LEU A 278 8.26 -5.93 16.22
N PRO A 279 7.48 -6.31 17.25
CA PRO A 279 7.85 -7.39 18.15
C PRO A 279 8.21 -8.70 17.42
N ALA A 280 9.21 -9.41 17.92
CA ALA A 280 9.63 -10.70 17.37
C ALA A 280 8.55 -11.81 17.52
N SER A 281 7.53 -11.56 18.31
CA SER A 281 6.33 -12.41 18.45
C SER A 281 5.37 -12.31 17.27
N TYR A 282 5.51 -11.26 16.42
CA TYR A 282 4.67 -11.12 15.24
C TYR A 282 5.05 -12.13 14.16
N SER A 283 4.06 -12.69 13.50
CA SER A 283 4.28 -13.63 12.41
C SER A 283 4.40 -12.93 11.08
N HIS A 284 5.42 -13.24 10.29
CA HIS A 284 5.56 -12.76 8.91
C HIS A 284 4.28 -12.95 8.10
N VAL A 285 3.71 -14.17 8.16
CA VAL A 285 2.53 -14.52 7.36
C VAL A 285 1.29 -13.80 7.86
N PHE A 286 1.07 -13.73 9.19
CA PHE A 286 -0.19 -13.30 9.77
C PHE A 286 -0.29 -11.79 10.08
N VAL A 287 0.78 -11.02 9.91
CA VAL A 287 0.76 -9.57 10.18
C VAL A 287 -0.42 -8.84 9.51
N PRO A 288 -0.82 -9.13 8.26
CA PRO A 288 -1.95 -8.42 7.65
C PRO A 288 -3.33 -8.89 8.15
N GLY A 289 -3.41 -10.00 8.86
CA GLY A 289 -4.68 -10.55 9.39
C GLY A 289 -5.23 -9.74 10.57
N THR A 290 -5.89 -8.63 10.33
CA THR A 290 -6.22 -7.60 11.32
C THR A 290 -7.71 -7.27 11.46
N ALA A 291 -8.61 -7.86 10.67
CA ALA A 291 -10.05 -7.56 10.71
C ALA A 291 -10.61 -7.64 12.14
N HIS A 292 -10.22 -8.68 12.90
CA HIS A 292 -10.65 -8.92 14.27
C HIS A 292 -10.28 -7.79 15.26
N LEU A 293 -9.26 -6.97 14.96
CA LEU A 293 -8.87 -5.85 15.82
C LEU A 293 -9.93 -4.74 15.85
N ALA A 294 -10.71 -4.61 14.79
CA ALA A 294 -11.77 -3.62 14.70
C ALA A 294 -13.12 -4.09 15.28
N GLU A 295 -13.23 -5.35 15.69
CA GLU A 295 -14.46 -5.91 16.29
C GLU A 295 -14.64 -5.49 17.75
N ASP A 296 -13.53 -5.39 18.50
CA ASP A 296 -13.54 -4.96 19.90
C ASP A 296 -13.57 -3.42 19.99
N PRO A 297 -14.60 -2.82 20.63
CA PRO A 297 -14.69 -1.37 20.78
C PRO A 297 -13.51 -0.72 21.52
N ALA A 298 -12.95 -1.38 22.54
CA ALA A 298 -11.82 -0.87 23.30
C ALA A 298 -10.54 -0.87 22.45
N MET A 299 -10.31 -1.97 21.71
CA MET A 299 -9.21 -2.09 20.75
C MET A 299 -9.33 -1.01 19.67
N ARG A 300 -10.51 -0.86 19.06
CA ARG A 300 -10.78 0.17 18.06
C ARG A 300 -10.48 1.57 18.58
N ALA A 301 -10.94 1.89 19.80
CA ALA A 301 -10.70 3.19 20.40
C ALA A 301 -9.20 3.44 20.65
N TRP A 302 -8.47 2.43 21.09
CA TRP A 302 -7.03 2.52 21.31
C TRP A 302 -6.27 2.72 19.99
N ILE A 303 -6.57 1.92 18.96
CA ILE A 303 -5.99 2.05 17.62
C ILE A 303 -6.28 3.44 17.04
N ASP A 304 -7.47 3.94 17.23
CA ASP A 304 -7.88 5.25 16.69
C ASP A 304 -7.18 6.42 17.36
N ALA A 305 -6.86 6.28 18.64
CA ALA A 305 -6.11 7.26 19.43
C ALA A 305 -4.58 7.09 19.33
N PHE A 306 -4.09 6.07 18.64
CA PHE A 306 -2.65 5.81 18.51
C PHE A 306 -1.94 6.97 17.81
N ASP A 307 -0.87 7.45 18.43
CA ASP A 307 0.05 8.44 17.88
C ASP A 307 1.48 7.89 17.93
N PRO A 308 2.11 7.63 16.77
CA PRO A 308 3.45 7.06 16.71
C PRO A 308 4.55 7.97 17.28
N ARG A 309 4.26 9.25 17.49
CA ARG A 309 5.19 10.23 18.06
C ARG A 309 5.28 10.09 19.58
N ILE A 310 4.32 9.39 20.21
CA ILE A 310 4.28 9.14 21.66
C ILE A 310 4.90 7.78 21.94
N PRO A 311 6.11 7.70 22.52
CA PRO A 311 6.80 6.43 22.75
C PRO A 311 5.98 5.42 23.59
N ALA A 312 5.17 5.88 24.53
CA ALA A 312 4.33 5.02 25.35
C ALA A 312 3.27 4.25 24.55
N ASN A 313 2.83 4.78 23.40
CA ASN A 313 1.84 4.11 22.53
C ASN A 313 2.40 2.83 21.87
N TRP A 314 3.72 2.69 21.79
CA TRP A 314 4.36 1.47 21.26
C TRP A 314 4.37 0.30 22.26
N THR A 315 3.75 0.49 23.42
CA THR A 315 3.52 -0.55 24.43
C THR A 315 2.03 -0.59 24.74
N PRO A 316 1.24 -1.39 24.01
CA PRO A 316 -0.19 -1.48 24.27
C PRO A 316 -0.46 -2.03 25.68
N PRO A 317 -1.58 -1.66 26.30
CA PRO A 317 -2.03 -2.29 27.54
C PRO A 317 -2.14 -3.82 27.36
N PRO A 318 -1.80 -4.63 28.39
CA PRO A 318 -1.76 -6.10 28.24
C PRO A 318 -3.05 -6.73 27.69
N GLU A 319 -4.21 -6.18 28.02
CA GLU A 319 -5.51 -6.62 27.54
C GLU A 319 -5.75 -6.30 26.05
N LEU A 320 -5.01 -5.33 25.50
CA LEU A 320 -5.05 -4.91 24.10
C LEU A 320 -3.81 -5.36 23.31
N ASP A 321 -2.85 -6.01 23.95
CA ASP A 321 -1.66 -6.52 23.27
C ASP A 321 -2.02 -7.77 22.45
N ARG A 322 -2.42 -7.54 21.22
CA ARG A 322 -2.74 -8.57 20.22
C ARG A 322 -1.73 -8.55 19.09
N ALA A 323 -1.54 -9.70 18.46
CA ALA A 323 -0.72 -9.78 17.26
C ALA A 323 -1.16 -8.73 16.24
N SER A 324 -0.20 -8.08 15.61
CA SER A 324 -0.40 -7.07 14.55
C SER A 324 -0.99 -5.71 14.97
N VAL A 325 -1.36 -5.52 16.26
CA VAL A 325 -2.04 -4.29 16.71
C VAL A 325 -1.19 -3.04 16.48
N LEU A 326 0.11 -3.09 16.77
CA LEU A 326 1.02 -1.94 16.56
C LEU A 326 1.15 -1.57 15.09
N TRP A 327 1.25 -2.56 14.21
CA TRP A 327 1.29 -2.34 12.76
C TRP A 327 -0.01 -1.73 12.25
N ALA A 328 -1.14 -2.30 12.62
CA ALA A 328 -2.46 -1.81 12.22
C ALA A 328 -2.72 -0.38 12.72
N ALA A 329 -2.34 -0.07 13.96
CA ALA A 329 -2.53 1.24 14.56
C ALA A 329 -1.68 2.33 13.87
N ASP A 330 -0.41 2.06 13.62
CA ASP A 330 0.48 3.04 12.98
C ASP A 330 0.14 3.25 11.49
N VAL A 331 -0.23 2.17 10.77
CA VAL A 331 -0.70 2.32 9.38
C VAL A 331 -2.02 3.10 9.35
N TRP A 332 -2.97 2.83 10.27
CA TRP A 332 -4.22 3.58 10.36
C TRP A 332 -3.99 5.06 10.68
N HIS A 333 -3.09 5.38 11.60
CA HIS A 333 -2.69 6.77 11.87
C HIS A 333 -2.20 7.46 10.59
N SER A 334 -1.28 6.83 9.87
CA SER A 334 -0.71 7.38 8.62
C SER A 334 -1.76 7.52 7.51
N VAL A 335 -2.68 6.55 7.40
CA VAL A 335 -3.82 6.62 6.45
C VAL A 335 -4.70 7.84 6.75
N LYS A 336 -5.10 8.07 8.01
CA LYS A 336 -5.89 9.25 8.41
C LYS A 336 -5.18 10.55 8.07
N LYS A 337 -3.89 10.64 8.39
CA LYS A 337 -3.03 11.78 8.10
C LYS A 337 -3.02 12.12 6.61
N HIS A 338 -2.65 11.15 5.79
CA HIS A 338 -2.48 11.37 4.34
C HIS A 338 -3.82 11.53 3.62
N TRP A 339 -4.90 10.93 4.10
CA TRP A 339 -6.24 11.22 3.64
C TRP A 339 -6.59 12.70 3.85
N THR A 340 -6.34 13.23 5.04
CA THR A 340 -6.58 14.64 5.37
C THR A 340 -5.74 15.56 4.48
N LEU A 341 -4.43 15.31 4.36
CA LEU A 341 -3.52 16.12 3.54
C LEU A 341 -3.96 16.16 2.07
N GLU A 342 -4.32 15.03 1.49
CA GLU A 342 -4.76 14.95 0.09
C GLU A 342 -6.10 15.64 -0.15
N SER A 343 -7.05 15.47 0.78
CA SER A 343 -8.34 16.17 0.72
C SER A 343 -8.14 17.67 0.80
N GLN A 344 -7.33 18.15 1.73
CA GLN A 344 -6.99 19.57 1.88
C GLN A 344 -6.28 20.11 0.62
N ARG A 345 -5.33 19.35 0.05
CA ARG A 345 -4.61 19.72 -1.17
C ARG A 345 -5.58 19.94 -2.35
N LEU A 346 -6.47 18.99 -2.58
CA LEU A 346 -7.45 19.11 -3.66
C LEU A 346 -8.43 20.26 -3.44
N ILE A 347 -8.93 20.45 -2.21
CA ILE A 347 -9.87 21.53 -1.89
C ILE A 347 -9.20 22.90 -2.09
N ARG A 348 -7.97 23.10 -1.60
CA ARG A 348 -7.24 24.36 -1.81
C ARG A 348 -7.06 24.66 -3.29
N ALA A 349 -6.59 23.68 -4.08
CA ALA A 349 -6.39 23.87 -5.51
C ALA A 349 -7.69 24.19 -6.28
N ARG A 350 -8.85 23.71 -5.80
CA ARG A 350 -10.16 24.06 -6.37
C ARG A 350 -10.60 25.48 -6.02
N ARG A 351 -10.26 25.94 -4.82
CA ARG A 351 -10.64 27.29 -4.35
C ARG A 351 -9.80 28.41 -4.96
N GLU A 352 -8.63 28.06 -5.51
CA GLU A 352 -7.72 28.98 -6.20
C GLU A 352 -8.08 29.18 -7.68
N LYS A 353 -8.97 28.34 -8.24
CA LYS A 353 -9.51 28.48 -9.61
C LYS A 353 -10.73 29.38 -9.67
#